data_538970ede2935000394d78567236a36a
#
_entry.id   538970ede2935000394d78567236a36a
#
_cell.length_a   1.000
_cell.length_b   1.000
_cell.length_c   1.000
_cell.angle_alpha   90.00
_cell.angle_beta   90.00
_cell.angle_gamma   90.00
#
_symmetry.space_group_name_H-M   'P 1'
#
loop_
_entity.id
_entity.type
_entity.pdbx_description
1 polymer ?
#
loop_
_entity_poly.entity_id
_entity_poly.type
_entity_poly.pdbx_seq_one_letter_code
_entity_poly.pdbx_strand_id
1 'polypeptide(L)'
;MNIGILQPAGMAGRIIETALSHPEHTDVFKPVIYSKENQNDKNVSSDLKFGNIEAVIVAPGSATEFKFEGSMTVYADHGVRIAAIAADGAGNDGQTLDERIIRERIMKAWSVVCRDFLVSSPRVALVFSDATTSLASADMLTTIVDSMQTEGIGIFGPYREEEYIKQSMSQHFDLTLAMTDTMAKEMADILTDDTRAIYLAGLPMLMAMTDYPATYQFEENDLDDPAHALRAAIYTAMEVRRNRKAYDEAHESPLPKLYHERKDDSEKVRFAVSKRKEQQDVANA
;
A
#
# COMPACT_ATOMS: atom_id res chain seq x y z
N MET A 1 -0.88 -11.02 15.35
CA MET A 1 0.00 -10.09 14.61
C MET A 1 0.80 -9.25 15.59
N ASN A 2 2.12 -9.13 15.40
CA ASN A 2 2.95 -8.24 16.21
C ASN A 2 3.13 -6.92 15.45
N ILE A 3 2.80 -5.80 16.07
CA ILE A 3 2.87 -4.47 15.46
C ILE A 3 3.89 -3.62 16.21
N GLY A 4 4.91 -3.13 15.52
CA GLY A 4 5.85 -2.15 16.04
C GLY A 4 5.24 -0.75 16.02
N ILE A 5 5.18 -0.08 17.16
CA ILE A 5 4.70 1.30 17.27
C ILE A 5 5.91 2.20 17.57
N LEU A 6 6.20 3.11 16.65
CA LEU A 6 7.25 4.12 16.84
C LEU A 6 6.69 5.24 17.72
N GLN A 7 7.24 5.38 18.90
CA GLN A 7 6.87 6.41 19.86
C GLN A 7 7.86 7.58 19.80
N PRO A 8 7.45 8.76 19.32
CA PRO A 8 8.25 9.97 19.45
C PRO A 8 8.36 10.42 20.92
N ALA A 9 9.23 11.38 21.19
CA ALA A 9 9.32 11.96 22.54
C ALA A 9 8.05 12.76 22.89
N GLY A 10 7.72 12.86 24.17
CA GLY A 10 6.64 13.70 24.69
C GLY A 10 5.31 12.98 24.86
N MET A 11 4.20 13.64 24.48
CA MET A 11 2.83 13.18 24.74
C MET A 11 2.41 11.89 24.00
N ALA A 12 3.19 11.42 23.04
CA ALA A 12 2.88 10.25 22.25
C ALA A 12 2.66 8.97 23.08
N GLY A 13 3.30 8.85 24.23
CA GLY A 13 3.07 7.72 25.17
C GLY A 13 1.63 7.66 25.67
N ARG A 14 1.06 8.80 26.06
CA ARG A 14 -0.34 8.89 26.53
C ARG A 14 -1.34 8.63 25.39
N ILE A 15 -1.04 9.13 24.18
CA ILE A 15 -1.86 8.86 23.00
C ILE A 15 -1.89 7.35 22.71
N ILE A 16 -0.72 6.68 22.78
CA ILE A 16 -0.63 5.23 22.58
C ILE A 16 -1.42 4.48 23.67
N GLU A 17 -1.28 4.86 24.94
CA GLU A 17 -2.05 4.28 26.03
C GLU A 17 -3.55 4.44 25.82
N THR A 18 -4.01 5.66 25.47
CA THR A 18 -5.42 5.93 25.18
C THR A 18 -5.91 5.12 23.98
N ALA A 19 -5.13 5.02 22.92
CA ALA A 19 -5.48 4.23 21.74
C ALA A 19 -5.60 2.73 22.07
N LEU A 20 -4.67 2.18 22.85
CA LEU A 20 -4.61 0.76 23.19
C LEU A 20 -5.59 0.35 24.31
N SER A 21 -6.08 1.28 25.11
CA SER A 21 -7.05 0.99 26.19
C SER A 21 -8.47 0.73 25.68
N HIS A 22 -8.76 0.96 24.41
CA HIS A 22 -10.08 0.73 23.82
C HIS A 22 -10.43 -0.76 23.82
N PRO A 23 -11.63 -1.18 24.27
CA PRO A 23 -11.97 -2.57 24.49
C PRO A 23 -11.95 -3.48 23.26
N GLU A 24 -12.01 -2.89 22.05
CA GLU A 24 -11.96 -3.64 20.79
C GLU A 24 -10.56 -4.22 20.46
N HIS A 25 -9.52 -3.88 21.23
CA HIS A 25 -8.13 -4.16 20.86
C HIS A 25 -7.48 -5.31 21.62
N THR A 26 -8.09 -5.81 22.69
CA THR A 26 -7.41 -6.61 23.69
C THR A 26 -6.84 -7.94 23.22
N ASP A 27 -7.31 -8.49 22.08
CA ASP A 27 -6.86 -9.82 21.61
C ASP A 27 -6.44 -9.89 20.14
N VAL A 28 -6.47 -8.80 19.40
CA VAL A 28 -6.32 -8.83 17.94
C VAL A 28 -4.86 -8.67 17.48
N PHE A 29 -4.04 -7.91 18.23
CA PHE A 29 -2.62 -7.73 17.95
C PHE A 29 -1.80 -7.52 19.22
N LYS A 30 -0.47 -7.70 19.11
CA LYS A 30 0.48 -7.46 20.21
C LYS A 30 1.34 -6.23 19.84
N PRO A 31 1.21 -5.12 20.59
CA PRO A 31 2.03 -3.94 20.36
C PRO A 31 3.46 -4.15 20.89
N VAL A 32 4.43 -3.71 20.10
CA VAL A 32 5.86 -3.60 20.47
C VAL A 32 6.24 -2.14 20.36
N ILE A 33 6.42 -1.46 21.49
CA ILE A 33 6.68 -0.02 21.52
C ILE A 33 8.18 0.23 21.40
N TYR A 34 8.56 1.08 20.45
CA TYR A 34 9.91 1.55 20.20
C TYR A 34 10.01 3.03 20.60
N SER A 35 10.45 3.29 21.84
CA SER A 35 10.72 4.64 22.35
C SER A 35 12.20 5.00 22.18
N LYS A 36 12.52 6.31 22.23
CA LYS A 36 13.93 6.76 22.23
C LYS A 36 14.76 6.15 23.35
N GLU A 37 14.15 5.85 24.47
CA GLU A 37 14.79 5.26 25.65
C GLU A 37 15.16 3.78 25.44
N ASN A 38 14.38 3.07 24.61
CA ASN A 38 14.54 1.64 24.34
C ASN A 38 15.26 1.34 23.02
N GLN A 39 15.74 2.36 22.29
CA GLN A 39 16.33 2.17 20.96
C GLN A 39 17.64 1.36 20.99
N ASN A 40 18.35 1.31 22.11
CA ASN A 40 19.59 0.52 22.24
C ASN A 40 19.32 -0.99 22.31
N ASP A 41 18.13 -1.40 22.81
CA ASP A 41 17.80 -2.81 23.04
C ASP A 41 16.90 -3.38 21.91
N LYS A 42 16.20 -2.52 21.18
CA LYS A 42 15.27 -2.92 20.12
C LYS A 42 15.52 -2.15 18.84
N ASN A 43 15.86 -2.86 17.79
CA ASN A 43 16.06 -2.29 16.47
C ASN A 43 14.89 -2.68 15.56
N VAL A 44 14.05 -1.71 15.18
CA VAL A 44 12.89 -1.88 14.30
C VAL A 44 13.24 -2.63 13.01
N SER A 45 14.36 -2.25 12.37
CA SER A 45 14.82 -2.88 11.13
C SER A 45 15.20 -4.34 11.33
N SER A 46 15.80 -4.68 12.47
CA SER A 46 16.15 -6.04 12.84
C SER A 46 14.90 -6.86 13.10
N ASP A 47 13.96 -6.32 13.89
CA ASP A 47 12.73 -7.03 14.24
C ASP A 47 11.82 -7.25 13.02
N LEU A 48 11.78 -6.31 12.07
CA LEU A 48 11.12 -6.53 10.77
C LEU A 48 11.80 -7.63 9.97
N LYS A 49 13.14 -7.59 9.88
CA LYS A 49 13.93 -8.57 9.12
C LYS A 49 13.78 -10.00 9.65
N PHE A 50 13.70 -10.16 10.97
CA PHE A 50 13.54 -11.46 11.62
C PHE A 50 12.07 -11.88 11.79
N GLY A 51 11.11 -11.07 11.37
CA GLY A 51 9.68 -11.34 11.49
C GLY A 51 9.15 -11.25 12.92
N ASN A 52 9.88 -10.60 13.83
CA ASN A 52 9.43 -10.34 15.20
C ASN A 52 8.25 -9.36 15.23
N ILE A 53 8.22 -8.43 14.27
CA ILE A 53 7.09 -7.55 13.97
C ILE A 53 6.73 -7.66 12.48
N GLU A 54 5.46 -7.46 12.17
CA GLU A 54 4.91 -7.63 10.83
C GLU A 54 4.48 -6.31 10.19
N ALA A 55 4.30 -5.28 11.00
CA ALA A 55 3.97 -3.93 10.57
C ALA A 55 4.63 -2.89 11.46
N VAL A 56 4.83 -1.70 10.93
CA VAL A 56 5.32 -0.52 11.65
C VAL A 56 4.25 0.57 11.59
N ILE A 57 3.88 1.07 12.75
CA ILE A 57 2.96 2.20 12.90
C ILE A 57 3.73 3.38 13.48
N VAL A 58 3.59 4.53 12.85
CA VAL A 58 4.19 5.78 13.33
C VAL A 58 3.13 6.54 14.11
N ALA A 59 3.36 6.70 15.42
CA ALA A 59 2.45 7.42 16.29
C ALA A 59 2.45 8.94 16.00
N PRO A 60 1.36 9.66 16.35
CA PRO A 60 1.26 11.10 16.16
C PRO A 60 2.44 11.88 16.75
N GLY A 61 2.84 12.96 16.08
CA GLY A 61 3.96 13.80 16.53
C GLY A 61 5.35 13.29 16.15
N SER A 62 5.43 12.28 15.30
CA SER A 62 6.72 11.83 14.72
C SER A 62 7.19 12.78 13.62
N ALA A 63 8.47 13.20 13.72
CA ALA A 63 9.13 14.12 12.78
C ALA A 63 9.41 13.53 11.39
N THR A 64 8.96 12.34 11.10
CA THR A 64 9.48 11.58 9.98
C THR A 64 8.56 11.64 8.79
N GLU A 65 8.94 12.42 7.81
CA GLU A 65 8.53 12.18 6.43
C GLU A 65 9.22 10.89 5.96
N PHE A 66 8.56 9.77 6.12
CA PHE A 66 9.05 8.51 5.58
C PHE A 66 8.76 8.48 4.08
N LYS A 67 9.69 8.97 3.29
CA LYS A 67 9.67 8.80 1.83
C LYS A 67 10.62 7.68 1.47
N PHE A 68 10.08 6.56 1.01
CA PHE A 68 10.86 5.46 0.46
C PHE A 68 10.79 5.50 -1.05
N GLU A 69 11.93 5.31 -1.70
CA GLU A 69 11.96 5.23 -3.16
C GLU A 69 10.97 4.17 -3.65
N GLY A 70 10.14 4.59 -4.59
CA GLY A 70 9.12 3.73 -5.14
C GLY A 70 7.90 3.49 -4.25
N SER A 71 7.78 4.05 -3.04
CA SER A 71 6.52 4.01 -2.27
C SER A 71 5.45 4.94 -2.87
N MET A 72 4.21 4.69 -2.48
CA MET A 72 3.05 5.51 -2.79
C MET A 72 2.34 5.82 -1.48
N THR A 73 2.15 7.10 -1.19
CA THR A 73 1.35 7.53 -0.04
C THR A 73 -0.13 7.39 -0.38
N VAL A 74 -0.87 6.68 0.45
CA VAL A 74 -2.31 6.48 0.33
C VAL A 74 -2.98 7.05 1.58
N TYR A 75 -3.77 8.07 1.44
CA TYR A 75 -4.68 8.57 2.47
C TYR A 75 -5.92 7.69 2.45
N ALA A 76 -6.23 7.05 3.56
CA ALA A 76 -7.32 6.08 3.65
C ALA A 76 -8.25 6.40 4.83
N ASP A 77 -9.55 6.54 4.53
CA ASP A 77 -10.59 6.75 5.51
C ASP A 77 -11.93 6.23 5.00
N HIS A 78 -12.62 5.39 5.78
CA HIS A 78 -14.00 4.91 5.53
C HIS A 78 -14.32 4.49 4.08
N GLY A 79 -13.34 3.87 3.40
CA GLY A 79 -13.48 3.42 2.00
C GLY A 79 -13.04 4.44 0.95
N VAL A 80 -12.85 5.71 1.31
CA VAL A 80 -12.20 6.71 0.46
C VAL A 80 -10.69 6.48 0.51
N ARG A 81 -10.05 6.43 -0.66
CA ARG A 81 -8.60 6.28 -0.79
C ARG A 81 -8.08 7.26 -1.81
N ILE A 82 -7.06 8.01 -1.43
CA ILE A 82 -6.47 9.04 -2.29
C ILE A 82 -4.96 8.85 -2.31
N ALA A 83 -4.36 8.87 -3.49
CA ALA A 83 -2.91 8.76 -3.67
C ALA A 83 -2.42 9.69 -4.78
N ALA A 84 -1.11 9.84 -4.92
CA ALA A 84 -0.50 10.67 -5.94
C ALA A 84 0.27 9.88 -6.99
N ILE A 85 0.27 10.40 -8.23
CA ILE A 85 1.11 9.91 -9.34
C ILE A 85 2.57 10.32 -9.12
N ALA A 86 2.82 11.58 -8.80
CA ALA A 86 4.15 12.15 -8.67
C ALA A 86 4.38 12.75 -7.29
N ALA A 87 5.62 12.63 -6.80
CA ALA A 87 6.03 13.35 -5.60
C ALA A 87 6.04 14.87 -5.86
N ASP A 88 5.89 15.65 -4.80
CA ASP A 88 6.05 17.10 -4.87
C ASP A 88 7.46 17.46 -5.41
N GLY A 89 7.50 18.45 -6.29
CA GLY A 89 8.72 18.84 -6.96
C GLY A 89 8.97 18.13 -8.30
N ALA A 90 8.23 17.09 -8.64
CA ALA A 90 8.20 16.62 -10.01
C ALA A 90 7.64 17.74 -10.90
N GLY A 91 8.48 18.24 -11.83
CA GLY A 91 8.12 19.38 -12.68
C GLY A 91 8.57 20.76 -12.20
N ASN A 92 9.18 20.90 -11.01
CA ASN A 92 9.79 22.18 -10.59
C ASN A 92 10.90 22.64 -11.53
N ASP A 93 11.52 21.72 -12.27
CA ASP A 93 12.49 22.01 -13.33
C ASP A 93 11.83 22.24 -14.70
N GLY A 94 10.50 22.42 -14.76
CA GLY A 94 9.75 22.57 -16.01
C GLY A 94 9.67 21.30 -16.86
N GLN A 95 9.99 20.15 -16.29
CA GLN A 95 9.86 18.86 -16.97
C GLN A 95 8.41 18.36 -16.87
N THR A 96 7.81 18.11 -18.03
CA THR A 96 6.56 17.36 -18.12
C THR A 96 6.80 15.91 -17.71
N LEU A 97 5.80 15.29 -17.08
CA LEU A 97 5.85 13.85 -16.81
C LEU A 97 5.77 13.07 -18.14
N ASP A 98 6.66 12.10 -18.29
CA ASP A 98 6.61 11.15 -19.41
C ASP A 98 5.34 10.26 -19.27
N GLU A 99 4.66 10.04 -20.40
CA GLU A 99 3.52 9.11 -20.49
C GLU A 99 3.82 7.76 -19.83
N ARG A 100 5.03 7.21 -20.07
CA ARG A 100 5.45 5.95 -19.49
C ARG A 100 5.45 5.98 -17.97
N ILE A 101 5.92 7.07 -17.35
CA ILE A 101 5.95 7.23 -15.89
C ILE A 101 4.51 7.28 -15.35
N ILE A 102 3.62 8.02 -16.01
CA ILE A 102 2.21 8.10 -15.59
C ILE A 102 1.56 6.71 -15.64
N ARG A 103 1.75 5.96 -16.74
CA ARG A 103 1.21 4.61 -16.90
C ARG A 103 1.76 3.66 -15.84
N GLU A 104 3.07 3.66 -15.59
CA GLU A 104 3.70 2.83 -14.54
C GLU A 104 3.11 3.13 -13.15
N ARG A 105 2.86 4.41 -12.84
CA ARG A 105 2.27 4.81 -11.57
C ARG A 105 0.80 4.42 -11.45
N ILE A 106 0.01 4.56 -12.51
CA ILE A 106 -1.37 4.08 -12.55
C ILE A 106 -1.41 2.56 -12.35
N MET A 107 -0.57 1.80 -13.06
CA MET A 107 -0.48 0.34 -12.91
C MET A 107 -0.09 -0.08 -11.50
N LYS A 108 0.84 0.65 -10.88
CA LYS A 108 1.21 0.43 -9.49
C LYS A 108 0.05 0.69 -8.54
N ALA A 109 -0.67 1.80 -8.71
CA ALA A 109 -1.84 2.14 -7.92
C ALA A 109 -2.94 1.07 -8.06
N TRP A 110 -3.21 0.65 -9.29
CA TRP A 110 -4.17 -0.42 -9.59
C TRP A 110 -3.78 -1.74 -8.90
N SER A 111 -2.51 -2.11 -8.98
CA SER A 111 -1.96 -3.31 -8.30
C SER A 111 -2.07 -3.23 -6.77
N VAL A 112 -1.83 -2.04 -6.19
CA VAL A 112 -2.02 -1.80 -4.75
C VAL A 112 -3.48 -2.03 -4.35
N VAL A 113 -4.44 -1.52 -5.12
CA VAL A 113 -5.86 -1.72 -4.82
C VAL A 113 -6.25 -3.19 -4.92
N CYS A 114 -5.77 -3.91 -5.93
CA CYS A 114 -6.01 -5.34 -6.06
C CYS A 114 -5.48 -6.14 -4.87
N ARG A 115 -4.23 -5.90 -4.48
CA ARG A 115 -3.52 -6.70 -3.50
C ARG A 115 -3.78 -6.27 -2.07
N ASP A 116 -3.66 -4.96 -1.81
CA ASP A 116 -3.65 -4.42 -0.45
C ASP A 116 -5.06 -4.15 0.06
N PHE A 117 -6.02 -3.89 -0.85
CA PHE A 117 -7.43 -3.68 -0.51
C PHE A 117 -8.37 -4.78 -1.04
N LEU A 118 -7.82 -5.81 -1.68
CA LEU A 118 -8.51 -7.02 -2.15
C LEU A 118 -9.70 -6.73 -3.08
N VAL A 119 -9.55 -5.73 -3.96
CA VAL A 119 -10.55 -5.40 -4.97
C VAL A 119 -10.19 -6.09 -6.28
N SER A 120 -11.02 -7.01 -6.77
CA SER A 120 -10.75 -7.82 -7.96
C SER A 120 -10.79 -7.04 -9.27
N SER A 121 -11.58 -5.98 -9.33
CA SER A 121 -11.75 -5.12 -10.51
C SER A 121 -11.76 -3.67 -10.08
N PRO A 122 -10.58 -3.09 -9.73
CA PRO A 122 -10.50 -1.73 -9.22
C PRO A 122 -11.01 -0.69 -10.21
N ARG A 123 -11.72 0.29 -9.67
CA ARG A 123 -12.11 1.51 -10.37
C ARG A 123 -11.25 2.64 -9.84
N VAL A 124 -10.30 3.11 -10.64
CA VAL A 124 -9.36 4.17 -10.27
C VAL A 124 -9.75 5.45 -11.00
N ALA A 125 -9.94 6.55 -10.27
CA ALA A 125 -10.17 7.87 -10.87
C ALA A 125 -8.85 8.60 -11.02
N LEU A 126 -8.58 9.15 -12.20
CA LEU A 126 -7.48 10.08 -12.44
C LEU A 126 -8.01 11.51 -12.34
N VAL A 127 -7.41 12.31 -11.45
CA VAL A 127 -7.85 13.69 -11.16
C VAL A 127 -6.68 14.65 -11.36
N PHE A 128 -6.95 15.77 -12.05
CA PHE A 128 -5.99 16.83 -12.31
C PHE A 128 -6.57 18.19 -11.95
N SER A 129 -5.71 19.19 -11.72
CA SER A 129 -6.09 20.59 -11.54
C SER A 129 -5.41 21.46 -12.59
N ASP A 130 -5.88 22.70 -12.75
CA ASP A 130 -5.26 23.64 -13.66
C ASP A 130 -3.78 23.94 -13.31
N ALA A 131 -3.43 23.86 -12.01
CA ALA A 131 -2.06 23.99 -11.53
C ALA A 131 -1.15 22.83 -11.99
N THR A 132 -1.71 21.64 -12.24
CA THR A 132 -0.94 20.44 -12.63
C THR A 132 -0.88 20.23 -14.14
N THR A 133 -1.51 21.09 -14.95
CA THR A 133 -1.49 20.99 -16.44
C THR A 133 -0.08 21.16 -17.02
N SER A 134 0.82 21.82 -16.31
CA SER A 134 2.24 21.91 -16.68
C SER A 134 2.98 20.57 -16.57
N LEU A 135 2.52 19.65 -15.75
CA LEU A 135 3.08 18.32 -15.59
C LEU A 135 2.63 17.36 -16.69
N ALA A 136 1.33 17.39 -17.01
CA ALA A 136 0.73 16.62 -18.08
C ALA A 136 -0.51 17.36 -18.60
N SER A 137 -0.65 17.48 -19.93
CA SER A 137 -1.83 18.12 -20.51
C SER A 137 -3.07 17.20 -20.37
N ALA A 138 -4.25 17.82 -20.32
CA ALA A 138 -5.52 17.07 -20.26
C ALA A 138 -5.68 16.10 -21.45
N ASP A 139 -5.23 16.50 -22.65
CA ASP A 139 -5.29 15.65 -23.86
C ASP A 139 -4.39 14.42 -23.72
N MET A 140 -3.17 14.61 -23.18
CA MET A 140 -2.25 13.51 -22.89
C MET A 140 -2.86 12.53 -21.85
N LEU A 141 -3.43 13.05 -20.78
CA LEU A 141 -4.08 12.24 -19.76
C LEU A 141 -5.28 11.47 -20.32
N THR A 142 -6.09 12.11 -21.19
CA THR A 142 -7.21 11.44 -21.88
C THR A 142 -6.71 10.29 -22.75
N THR A 143 -5.65 10.53 -23.55
CA THR A 143 -5.05 9.48 -24.39
C THR A 143 -4.55 8.29 -23.56
N ILE A 144 -3.92 8.55 -22.42
CA ILE A 144 -3.46 7.49 -21.48
C ILE A 144 -4.63 6.71 -20.95
N VAL A 145 -5.68 7.38 -20.45
CA VAL A 145 -6.87 6.74 -19.89
C VAL A 145 -7.55 5.85 -20.94
N ASP A 146 -7.81 6.35 -22.14
CA ASP A 146 -8.47 5.61 -23.22
C ASP A 146 -7.66 4.36 -23.62
N SER A 147 -6.34 4.51 -23.74
CA SER A 147 -5.45 3.39 -24.06
C SER A 147 -5.47 2.33 -22.97
N MET A 148 -5.38 2.72 -21.69
CA MET A 148 -5.38 1.77 -20.57
C MET A 148 -6.73 1.08 -20.37
N GLN A 149 -7.84 1.77 -20.63
CA GLN A 149 -9.18 1.17 -20.65
C GLN A 149 -9.29 0.09 -21.75
N THR A 150 -8.72 0.36 -22.92
CA THR A 150 -8.67 -0.63 -24.02
C THR A 150 -7.86 -1.88 -23.62
N GLU A 151 -6.85 -1.73 -22.76
CA GLU A 151 -6.07 -2.81 -22.19
C GLU A 151 -6.78 -3.55 -21.04
N GLY A 152 -7.99 -3.11 -20.65
CA GLY A 152 -8.80 -3.70 -19.60
C GLY A 152 -8.48 -3.18 -18.19
N ILE A 153 -7.74 -2.08 -18.08
CA ILE A 153 -7.45 -1.44 -16.79
C ILE A 153 -8.59 -0.49 -16.42
N GLY A 154 -9.14 -0.66 -15.22
CA GLY A 154 -10.26 0.15 -14.72
C GLY A 154 -9.83 1.53 -14.25
N ILE A 155 -9.32 2.38 -15.17
CA ILE A 155 -8.99 3.78 -14.93
C ILE A 155 -10.04 4.68 -15.59
N PHE A 156 -10.42 5.78 -14.94
CA PHE A 156 -11.47 6.69 -15.39
C PHE A 156 -11.05 8.15 -15.23
N GLY A 157 -11.59 9.03 -16.07
CA GLY A 157 -11.24 10.43 -16.11
C GLY A 157 -10.55 10.79 -17.44
N PRO A 158 -9.65 11.77 -17.48
CA PRO A 158 -9.23 12.62 -16.36
C PRO A 158 -10.34 13.58 -15.91
N TYR A 159 -10.53 13.69 -14.61
CA TYR A 159 -11.52 14.60 -14.01
C TYR A 159 -10.86 15.88 -13.52
N ARG A 160 -11.54 17.01 -13.62
CA ARG A 160 -11.12 18.24 -12.95
C ARG A 160 -11.40 18.13 -11.44
N GLU A 161 -10.42 18.53 -10.63
CA GLU A 161 -10.47 18.46 -9.17
C GLU A 161 -11.72 19.11 -8.59
N GLU A 162 -12.03 20.34 -9.00
CA GLU A 162 -13.19 21.08 -8.50
C GLU A 162 -14.52 20.36 -8.75
N GLU A 163 -14.68 19.81 -9.96
CA GLU A 163 -15.88 19.06 -10.34
C GLU A 163 -15.96 17.72 -9.60
N TYR A 164 -14.83 17.05 -9.46
CA TYR A 164 -14.71 15.78 -8.76
C TYR A 164 -15.12 15.88 -7.30
N ILE A 165 -14.64 16.90 -6.61
CA ILE A 165 -14.97 17.18 -5.20
C ILE A 165 -16.43 17.61 -5.09
N LYS A 166 -16.87 18.57 -5.91
CA LYS A 166 -18.23 19.11 -5.87
C LYS A 166 -19.32 18.05 -6.07
N GLN A 167 -19.03 17.04 -6.90
CA GLN A 167 -19.97 15.96 -7.20
C GLN A 167 -19.80 14.74 -6.26
N SER A 168 -18.92 14.82 -5.26
CA SER A 168 -18.62 13.73 -4.32
C SER A 168 -18.26 12.42 -5.05
N MET A 169 -17.53 12.52 -6.16
CA MET A 169 -17.25 11.37 -7.03
C MET A 169 -16.36 10.32 -6.38
N SER A 170 -15.60 10.66 -5.34
CA SER A 170 -14.70 9.74 -4.61
C SER A 170 -15.40 8.47 -4.11
N GLN A 171 -16.69 8.54 -3.81
CA GLN A 171 -17.49 7.42 -3.33
C GLN A 171 -17.77 6.35 -4.42
N HIS A 172 -17.53 6.69 -5.69
CA HIS A 172 -17.76 5.79 -6.83
C HIS A 172 -16.50 5.05 -7.29
N PHE A 173 -15.36 5.34 -6.67
CA PHE A 173 -14.07 4.77 -7.04
C PHE A 173 -13.38 4.12 -5.85
N ASP A 174 -12.59 3.08 -6.13
CA ASP A 174 -11.82 2.39 -5.11
C ASP A 174 -10.53 3.14 -4.75
N LEU A 175 -10.05 3.99 -5.67
CA LEU A 175 -8.91 4.87 -5.47
C LEU A 175 -9.04 6.13 -6.33
N THR A 176 -8.76 7.28 -5.75
CA THR A 176 -8.55 8.55 -6.43
C THR A 176 -7.06 8.80 -6.61
N LEU A 177 -6.62 9.04 -7.83
CA LEU A 177 -5.23 9.32 -8.18
C LEU A 177 -5.10 10.80 -8.57
N ALA A 178 -4.51 11.58 -7.68
CA ALA A 178 -4.14 12.97 -7.90
C ALA A 178 -2.79 13.07 -8.64
N MET A 179 -2.53 14.18 -9.31
CA MET A 179 -1.29 14.37 -10.06
C MET A 179 -0.07 14.54 -9.17
N THR A 180 -0.20 15.17 -8.00
CA THR A 180 0.91 15.44 -7.06
C THR A 180 0.57 15.08 -5.62
N ASP A 181 1.58 14.91 -4.76
CA ASP A 181 1.41 14.66 -3.33
C ASP A 181 0.65 15.81 -2.64
N THR A 182 0.96 17.07 -2.98
CA THR A 182 0.25 18.24 -2.46
C THR A 182 -1.23 18.19 -2.80
N MET A 183 -1.57 17.95 -4.07
CA MET A 183 -2.96 17.82 -4.51
C MET A 183 -3.67 16.64 -3.83
N ALA A 184 -2.99 15.49 -3.68
CA ALA A 184 -3.55 14.34 -2.99
C ALA A 184 -3.88 14.65 -1.52
N LYS A 185 -2.99 15.40 -0.84
CA LYS A 185 -3.21 15.83 0.53
C LYS A 185 -4.37 16.82 0.64
N GLU A 186 -4.41 17.85 -0.20
CA GLU A 186 -5.50 18.83 -0.23
C GLU A 186 -6.86 18.17 -0.48
N MET A 187 -6.93 17.22 -1.41
CA MET A 187 -8.12 16.43 -1.65
C MET A 187 -8.49 15.56 -0.44
N ALA A 188 -7.49 14.97 0.23
CA ALA A 188 -7.72 14.18 1.45
C ALA A 188 -8.28 15.07 2.58
N ASP A 189 -7.74 16.28 2.77
CA ASP A 189 -8.22 17.24 3.77
C ASP A 189 -9.70 17.65 3.56
N ILE A 190 -10.20 17.55 2.32
CA ILE A 190 -11.59 17.89 1.98
C ILE A 190 -12.51 16.66 2.02
N LEU A 191 -12.02 15.49 1.59
CA LEU A 191 -12.85 14.31 1.33
C LEU A 191 -12.83 13.27 2.45
N THR A 192 -11.93 13.42 3.44
CA THR A 192 -11.79 12.51 4.58
C THR A 192 -11.69 13.27 5.89
N ASP A 193 -11.83 12.57 7.01
CA ASP A 193 -11.70 13.16 8.34
C ASP A 193 -10.23 13.31 8.77
N ASP A 194 -9.95 14.15 9.75
CA ASP A 194 -8.61 14.35 10.33
C ASP A 194 -8.06 13.09 11.02
N THR A 195 -8.92 12.12 11.27
CA THR A 195 -8.57 10.82 11.87
C THR A 195 -8.15 9.76 10.85
N ARG A 196 -8.00 10.15 9.58
CA ARG A 196 -7.56 9.24 8.50
C ARG A 196 -6.22 8.59 8.77
N ALA A 197 -6.02 7.42 8.21
CA ALA A 197 -4.73 6.75 8.17
C ALA A 197 -3.95 7.13 6.91
N ILE A 198 -2.63 7.27 7.05
CA ILE A 198 -1.71 7.34 5.92
C ILE A 198 -1.02 5.98 5.79
N TYR A 199 -1.23 5.32 4.67
CA TYR A 199 -0.63 4.04 4.35
C TYR A 199 0.45 4.20 3.28
N LEU A 200 1.66 3.66 3.53
CA LEU A 200 2.74 3.64 2.55
C LEU A 200 2.69 2.34 1.74
N ALA A 201 2.08 2.43 0.58
CA ALA A 201 1.89 1.31 -0.33
C ALA A 201 3.14 1.01 -1.16
N GLY A 202 3.22 -0.23 -1.67
CA GLY A 202 4.30 -0.67 -2.56
C GLY A 202 5.60 -1.01 -1.85
N LEU A 203 5.63 -1.00 -0.52
CA LEU A 203 6.75 -1.47 0.29
C LEU A 203 6.62 -2.98 0.58
N PRO A 204 7.74 -3.71 0.76
CA PRO A 204 7.72 -5.09 1.22
C PRO A 204 7.20 -5.21 2.65
N MET A 205 7.44 -4.21 3.49
CA MET A 205 6.91 -4.11 4.84
C MET A 205 5.59 -3.34 4.86
N LEU A 206 4.77 -3.58 5.87
CA LEU A 206 3.57 -2.78 6.13
C LEU A 206 3.96 -1.57 6.98
N MET A 207 3.64 -0.38 6.49
CA MET A 207 3.86 0.85 7.23
C MET A 207 2.63 1.74 7.11
N ALA A 208 2.12 2.18 8.26
CA ALA A 208 1.06 3.17 8.33
C ALA A 208 1.40 4.23 9.38
N MET A 209 0.80 5.39 9.23
CA MET A 209 1.00 6.52 10.13
C MET A 209 -0.28 7.35 10.25
N THR A 210 -0.26 8.25 11.20
CA THR A 210 -1.30 9.26 11.36
C THR A 210 -0.93 10.55 10.63
N ASP A 211 -1.89 11.35 10.26
CA ASP A 211 -1.67 12.65 9.59
C ASP A 211 -1.46 13.80 10.59
N TYR A 212 -0.76 13.52 11.69
CA TYR A 212 -0.36 14.54 12.67
C TYR A 212 1.11 14.88 12.51
N PRO A 213 1.45 16.11 12.09
CA PRO A 213 2.85 16.50 11.91
C PRO A 213 3.59 16.60 13.25
N ALA A 214 4.91 16.51 13.21
CA ALA A 214 5.78 16.63 14.40
C ALA A 214 5.63 17.98 15.14
N THR A 215 5.20 19.00 14.42
CA THR A 215 4.99 20.33 14.97
C THR A 215 3.64 20.50 15.66
N TYR A 216 2.75 19.52 15.55
CA TYR A 216 1.44 19.58 16.19
C TYR A 216 1.58 19.56 17.71
N GLN A 217 0.97 20.52 18.38
CA GLN A 217 0.96 20.64 19.83
C GLN A 217 -0.31 19.98 20.38
N PHE A 218 -0.12 18.84 21.03
CA PHE A 218 -1.21 18.11 21.66
C PHE A 218 -1.57 18.76 22.99
N GLU A 219 -2.84 19.06 23.18
CA GLU A 219 -3.38 19.49 24.47
C GLU A 219 -3.63 18.30 25.39
N GLU A 220 -3.33 18.43 26.70
CA GLU A 220 -3.48 17.33 27.66
C GLU A 220 -4.87 16.75 27.77
N ASN A 221 -5.90 17.56 27.45
CA ASN A 221 -7.30 17.20 27.56
C ASN A 221 -7.93 16.77 26.24
N ASP A 222 -7.17 16.77 25.14
CA ASP A 222 -7.66 16.45 23.79
C ASP A 222 -6.77 15.39 23.13
N LEU A 223 -6.83 14.17 23.66
CA LEU A 223 -6.07 13.04 23.16
C LEU A 223 -6.93 12.03 22.38
N ASP A 224 -8.24 12.24 22.33
CA ASP A 224 -9.17 11.27 21.73
C ASP A 224 -9.01 11.21 20.21
N ASP A 225 -8.92 12.35 19.52
CA ASP A 225 -8.75 12.41 18.07
C ASP A 225 -7.40 11.83 17.62
N PRO A 226 -6.23 12.20 18.20
CA PRO A 226 -4.97 11.57 17.91
C PRO A 226 -4.94 10.06 18.21
N ALA A 227 -5.60 9.63 19.28
CA ALA A 227 -5.72 8.21 19.60
C ALA A 227 -6.62 7.47 18.60
N HIS A 228 -7.68 8.12 18.12
CA HIS A 228 -8.52 7.57 17.06
C HIS A 228 -7.75 7.44 15.74
N ALA A 229 -7.01 8.45 15.32
CA ALA A 229 -6.15 8.38 14.15
C ALA A 229 -5.11 7.25 14.26
N LEU A 230 -4.52 7.05 15.44
CA LEU A 230 -3.59 5.96 15.67
C LEU A 230 -4.29 4.59 15.53
N ARG A 231 -5.51 4.44 16.05
CA ARG A 231 -6.32 3.22 15.84
C ARG A 231 -6.60 2.99 14.36
N ALA A 232 -6.98 4.02 13.62
CA ALA A 232 -7.22 3.93 12.18
C ALA A 232 -5.98 3.43 11.42
N ALA A 233 -4.78 3.94 11.74
CA ALA A 233 -3.53 3.47 11.17
C ALA A 233 -3.23 2.00 11.50
N ILE A 234 -3.48 1.57 12.74
CA ILE A 234 -3.34 0.17 13.16
C ILE A 234 -4.30 -0.73 12.38
N TYR A 235 -5.58 -0.36 12.29
CA TYR A 235 -6.57 -1.15 11.57
C TYR A 235 -6.29 -1.24 10.08
N THR A 236 -5.87 -0.15 9.47
CA THR A 236 -5.45 -0.15 8.06
C THR A 236 -4.30 -1.12 7.82
N ALA A 237 -3.28 -1.13 8.68
CA ALA A 237 -2.17 -2.08 8.57
C ALA A 237 -2.63 -3.54 8.74
N MET A 238 -3.54 -3.80 9.68
CA MET A 238 -4.10 -5.14 9.90
C MET A 238 -4.95 -5.61 8.73
N GLU A 239 -5.78 -4.75 8.18
CA GLU A 239 -6.59 -5.03 7.00
C GLU A 239 -5.71 -5.35 5.80
N VAL A 240 -4.74 -4.49 5.50
CA VAL A 240 -3.79 -4.70 4.39
C VAL A 240 -3.04 -6.02 4.55
N ARG A 241 -2.58 -6.36 5.76
CA ARG A 241 -1.91 -7.64 5.99
C ARG A 241 -2.81 -8.83 5.69
N ARG A 242 -4.04 -8.79 6.20
CA ARG A 242 -5.03 -9.86 5.94
C ARG A 242 -5.30 -9.99 4.45
N ASN A 243 -5.46 -8.86 3.76
CA ASN A 243 -5.77 -8.82 2.35
C ASN A 243 -4.58 -9.33 1.50
N ARG A 244 -3.34 -8.91 1.82
CA ARG A 244 -2.13 -9.44 1.14
C ARG A 244 -2.03 -10.95 1.27
N LYS A 245 -2.25 -11.46 2.48
CA LYS A 245 -2.22 -12.91 2.70
C LYS A 245 -3.28 -13.64 1.86
N ALA A 246 -4.52 -13.15 1.86
CA ALA A 246 -5.60 -13.72 1.06
C ALA A 246 -5.33 -13.63 -0.45
N TYR A 247 -4.75 -12.50 -0.90
CA TYR A 247 -4.36 -12.31 -2.29
C TYR A 247 -3.26 -13.29 -2.70
N ASP A 248 -2.21 -13.42 -1.90
CA ASP A 248 -1.08 -14.31 -2.17
C ASP A 248 -1.54 -15.78 -2.18
N GLU A 249 -2.40 -16.20 -1.25
CA GLU A 249 -3.00 -17.54 -1.21
C GLU A 249 -3.86 -17.84 -2.45
N ALA A 250 -4.65 -16.85 -2.91
CA ALA A 250 -5.48 -17.00 -4.10
C ALA A 250 -4.66 -17.07 -5.41
N HIS A 251 -3.45 -16.51 -5.41
CA HIS A 251 -2.55 -16.46 -6.56
C HIS A 251 -1.39 -17.47 -6.47
N GLU A 252 -1.35 -18.32 -5.44
CA GLU A 252 -0.44 -19.46 -5.41
C GLU A 252 -0.74 -20.38 -6.59
N SER A 253 0.20 -20.46 -7.53
CA SER A 253 0.07 -21.34 -8.69
C SER A 253 0.46 -22.76 -8.30
N PRO A 254 -0.44 -23.75 -8.33
CA PRO A 254 -0.11 -25.15 -8.06
C PRO A 254 0.70 -25.83 -9.17
N LEU A 255 0.88 -25.16 -10.31
CA LEU A 255 1.50 -25.74 -11.52
C LEU A 255 2.99 -26.09 -11.42
N PRO A 256 3.87 -25.40 -10.66
CA PRO A 256 5.28 -25.79 -10.57
C PRO A 256 5.50 -27.19 -10.00
N LYS A 257 4.72 -27.62 -9.02
CA LYS A 257 4.86 -28.96 -8.40
C LYS A 257 4.43 -30.11 -9.32
N LEU A 258 3.33 -29.91 -10.06
CA LEU A 258 2.84 -30.90 -11.03
C LEU A 258 3.78 -31.09 -12.22
N TYR A 259 4.49 -30.07 -12.65
CA TYR A 259 5.42 -30.15 -13.76
C TYR A 259 6.71 -30.89 -13.37
N HIS A 260 7.18 -30.72 -12.13
CA HIS A 260 8.36 -31.46 -11.63
C HIS A 260 8.07 -32.95 -11.40
N GLU A 261 6.88 -33.30 -10.88
CA GLU A 261 6.48 -34.68 -10.69
C GLU A 261 6.35 -35.44 -12.03
N ARG A 262 5.80 -34.82 -13.07
CA ARG A 262 5.71 -35.41 -14.41
C ARG A 262 7.09 -35.61 -15.09
N LYS A 263 8.07 -34.75 -14.83
CA LYS A 263 9.40 -34.85 -15.40
C LYS A 263 10.19 -36.01 -14.80
N ASP A 264 10.06 -36.23 -13.50
CA ASP A 264 10.67 -37.35 -12.81
C ASP A 264 10.09 -38.71 -13.24
N ASP A 265 8.79 -38.81 -13.42
CA ASP A 265 8.14 -40.04 -13.88
C ASP A 265 8.48 -40.38 -15.33
N SER A 266 8.67 -39.37 -16.19
CA SER A 266 9.06 -39.59 -17.57
C SER A 266 10.52 -40.10 -17.72
N GLU A 267 11.41 -39.68 -16.84
CA GLU A 267 12.77 -40.19 -16.79
C GLU A 267 12.84 -41.64 -16.27
N LYS A 268 12.06 -41.97 -15.23
CA LYS A 268 11.97 -43.36 -14.72
C LYS A 268 11.40 -44.30 -15.76
N VAL A 269 10.43 -43.90 -16.55
CA VAL A 269 9.85 -44.70 -17.64
C VAL A 269 10.86 -44.90 -18.77
N ARG A 270 11.69 -43.90 -19.13
CA ARG A 270 12.76 -44.04 -20.13
C ARG A 270 13.84 -45.06 -19.71
N PHE A 271 14.27 -45.01 -18.46
CA PHE A 271 15.22 -45.97 -17.91
C PHE A 271 14.66 -47.38 -17.86
N ALA A 272 13.38 -47.57 -17.54
CA ALA A 272 12.75 -48.89 -17.52
C ALA A 272 12.60 -49.51 -18.91
N VAL A 273 12.33 -48.72 -19.95
CA VAL A 273 12.26 -49.19 -21.35
C VAL A 273 13.62 -49.54 -21.89
N SER A 274 14.68 -48.81 -21.56
CA SER A 274 16.06 -49.09 -21.96
C SER A 274 16.54 -50.42 -21.39
N LYS A 275 16.34 -50.69 -20.10
CA LYS A 275 16.71 -51.98 -19.47
C LYS A 275 15.95 -53.18 -20.04
N ARG A 276 14.70 -53.05 -20.45
CA ARG A 276 13.93 -54.12 -21.08
C ARG A 276 14.45 -54.49 -22.47
N LYS A 277 14.93 -53.55 -23.26
CA LYS A 277 15.56 -53.84 -24.56
C LYS A 277 16.87 -54.58 -24.44
N GLU A 278 17.75 -54.15 -23.52
CA GLU A 278 19.03 -54.86 -23.27
C GLU A 278 18.82 -56.30 -22.77
N GLN A 279 17.81 -56.59 -21.97
CA GLN A 279 17.50 -57.96 -21.52
C GLN A 279 16.88 -58.84 -22.61
N GLN A 280 16.17 -58.26 -23.60
CA GLN A 280 15.67 -59.05 -24.75
C GLN A 280 16.74 -59.38 -25.80
N ASP A 281 17.70 -58.48 -25.99
CA ASP A 281 18.81 -58.71 -26.92
C ASP A 281 19.81 -59.73 -26.39
N VAL A 282 19.97 -59.89 -25.08
CA VAL A 282 20.80 -60.91 -24.43
C VAL A 282 20.11 -62.29 -24.39
N ALA A 283 18.77 -62.35 -24.44
CA ALA A 283 18.04 -63.63 -24.48
C ALA A 283 17.89 -64.24 -25.89
N ASN A 284 18.23 -63.49 -26.95
CA ASN A 284 18.12 -63.90 -28.34
C ASN A 284 19.50 -64.07 -28.99
N ALA A 285 20.60 -64.02 -28.24
CA ALA A 285 21.96 -64.30 -28.66
C ALA A 285 22.43 -65.66 -28.06
#